data_f6c35c3534cc6186cc875afe15ac810b
#
_entry.id   f6c35c3534cc6186cc875afe15ac810b
#
_cell.length_a   1.000
_cell.length_b   1.000
_cell.length_c   1.000
_cell.angle_alpha   90.00
_cell.angle_beta   90.00
_cell.angle_gamma   90.00
#
_symmetry.space_group_name_H-M   'P 1'
#
loop_
_entity.id
_entity.type
_entity.pdbx_description
1 polymer ?
#
loop_
_entity_poly.entity_id
_entity_poly.type
_entity_poly.pdbx_seq_one_letter_code
_entity_poly.pdbx_strand_id
1 'polypeptide(L)'
;VICSHEEIALGIMFECQRRLLKIPGNIAVACLDGSDSCDQTHPTLTSIRIDYKKMGTETGKLLIGLLNNNHDESEESRIVQFNYQIELRQST
;
A
#
# COMPACT_ATOMS: atom_id res chain seq x y z
N VAL A 1 5.64 7.57 -12.39
CA VAL A 1 6.44 7.33 -11.17
C VAL A 1 5.66 6.42 -10.24
N ILE A 2 6.32 5.39 -9.75
CA ILE A 2 5.76 4.51 -8.72
C ILE A 2 6.57 4.71 -7.44
N CYS A 3 5.89 5.11 -6.37
CA CYS A 3 6.50 5.39 -5.07
C CYS A 3 6.25 4.22 -4.12
N SER A 4 7.19 3.93 -3.25
CA SER A 4 7.04 2.87 -2.25
C SER A 4 5.98 3.19 -1.20
N HIS A 5 5.83 4.46 -0.84
CA HIS A 5 4.93 4.92 0.21
C HIS A 5 4.12 6.13 -0.24
N GLU A 6 2.95 6.30 0.37
CA GLU A 6 2.04 7.41 0.09
C GLU A 6 2.69 8.78 0.31
N GLU A 7 3.45 8.94 1.39
CA GLU A 7 4.11 10.20 1.72
C GLU A 7 5.08 10.68 0.64
N ILE A 8 5.79 9.74 0.00
CA ILE A 8 6.69 10.04 -1.11
C ILE A 8 5.89 10.51 -2.32
N ALA A 9 4.79 9.82 -2.63
CA ALA A 9 3.90 10.20 -3.73
C ALA A 9 3.32 11.60 -3.50
N LEU A 10 2.87 11.91 -2.28
CA LEU A 10 2.36 13.24 -1.93
C LEU A 10 3.43 14.32 -2.11
N GLY A 11 4.66 14.05 -1.72
CA GLY A 11 5.78 14.97 -1.93
C GLY A 11 5.99 15.29 -3.41
N ILE A 12 5.94 14.27 -4.27
CA ILE A 12 6.04 14.44 -5.72
C ILE A 12 4.85 15.25 -6.25
N MET A 13 3.63 14.95 -5.80
CA MET A 13 2.43 15.65 -6.24
C MET A 13 2.48 17.14 -5.88
N PHE A 14 2.93 17.49 -4.67
CA PHE A 14 3.10 18.87 -4.24
C PHE A 14 4.16 19.59 -5.07
N GLU A 15 5.28 18.94 -5.38
CA GLU A 15 6.31 19.54 -6.23
C GLU A 15 5.81 19.74 -7.67
N CYS A 16 5.05 18.80 -8.20
CA CYS A 16 4.40 18.95 -9.50
C CYS A 16 3.44 20.17 -9.52
N GLN A 17 2.65 20.31 -8.46
CA GLN A 17 1.76 21.45 -8.29
C GLN A 17 2.51 22.78 -8.27
N ARG A 18 3.60 22.82 -7.51
CA ARG A 18 4.46 24.00 -7.42
C ARG A 18 5.07 24.37 -8.77
N ARG A 19 5.41 23.38 -9.60
CA ARG A 19 5.96 23.57 -10.93
C ARG A 19 4.92 23.69 -12.04
N LEU A 20 3.63 23.67 -11.70
CA LEU A 20 2.53 23.69 -12.67
C LEU A 20 2.56 22.50 -13.66
N LEU A 21 3.10 21.37 -13.22
CA LEU A 21 3.07 20.12 -13.97
C LEU A 21 1.72 19.42 -13.75
N LYS A 22 1.15 18.92 -14.81
CA LYS A 22 -0.14 18.23 -14.77
C LYS A 22 0.05 16.75 -14.43
N ILE A 23 -0.79 16.25 -13.53
CA ILE A 23 -0.88 14.83 -13.19
C ILE A 23 -2.26 14.33 -13.64
N PRO A 24 -2.37 13.32 -14.51
CA PRO A 24 -1.28 12.50 -15.08
C PRO A 24 -0.67 13.05 -16.38
N GLY A 25 -1.13 14.20 -16.86
CA GLY A 25 -0.77 14.70 -18.20
C GLY A 25 0.73 14.79 -18.50
N ASN A 26 1.52 15.38 -17.59
CA ASN A 26 2.96 15.46 -17.72
C ASN A 26 3.66 14.30 -17.01
N ILE A 27 3.12 13.85 -15.89
CA ILE A 27 3.69 12.77 -15.08
C ILE A 27 2.56 12.01 -14.38
N ALA A 28 2.56 10.69 -14.50
CA ALA A 28 1.67 9.81 -13.74
C ALA A 28 2.32 9.42 -12.43
N VAL A 29 1.54 9.38 -11.35
CA VAL A 29 2.03 9.06 -10.00
C VAL A 29 1.18 7.95 -9.40
N ALA A 30 1.83 6.97 -8.81
CA ALA A 30 1.18 5.88 -8.07
C ALA A 30 2.01 5.52 -6.84
N CYS A 31 1.40 4.90 -5.85
CA CYS A 31 2.12 4.37 -4.69
C CYS A 31 1.78 2.90 -4.41
N LEU A 32 2.75 2.18 -3.87
CA LEU A 32 2.58 0.76 -3.52
C LEU A 32 1.87 0.56 -2.18
N ASP A 33 1.89 1.57 -1.33
CA ASP A 33 1.29 1.52 0.01
C ASP A 33 0.42 2.76 0.19
N GLY A 34 -0.87 2.60 -0.05
CA GLY A 34 -1.85 3.68 0.02
C GLY A 34 -2.88 3.45 1.10
N SER A 35 -3.26 4.54 1.78
CA SER A 35 -4.34 4.57 2.75
C SER A 35 -5.63 5.11 2.11
N ASP A 36 -6.68 5.22 2.92
CA ASP A 36 -7.95 5.83 2.48
C ASP A 36 -7.79 7.30 2.08
N SER A 37 -6.73 7.99 2.54
CA SER A 37 -6.47 9.37 2.16
C SER A 37 -6.13 9.54 0.68
N CYS A 38 -5.75 8.48 -0.03
CA CYS A 38 -5.54 8.50 -1.47
C CYS A 38 -6.79 8.92 -2.26
N ASP A 39 -7.99 8.71 -1.70
CA ASP A 39 -9.24 9.16 -2.29
C ASP A 39 -9.48 10.67 -2.12
N GLN A 40 -8.74 11.31 -1.24
CA GLN A 40 -8.94 12.71 -0.86
C GLN A 40 -7.87 13.64 -1.43
N THR A 41 -6.88 13.11 -2.13
CA THR A 41 -5.88 13.92 -2.82
C THR A 41 -6.44 14.53 -4.10
N HIS A 42 -5.74 15.53 -4.66
CA HIS A 42 -6.13 16.17 -5.91
C HIS A 42 -4.94 16.27 -6.87
N PRO A 43 -4.91 15.46 -7.95
CA PRO A 43 -5.84 14.37 -8.31
C PRO A 43 -5.81 13.23 -7.30
N THR A 44 -6.86 12.39 -7.30
CA THR A 44 -6.90 11.20 -6.44
C THR A 44 -5.79 10.23 -6.83
N LEU A 45 -5.12 9.66 -5.82
CA LEU A 45 -3.86 8.91 -6.00
C LEU A 45 -4.12 7.41 -6.22
N THR A 46 -3.66 6.91 -7.36
CA THR A 46 -3.62 5.48 -7.65
C THR A 46 -2.71 4.77 -6.65
N SER A 47 -3.20 3.71 -6.05
CA SER A 47 -2.47 2.99 -5.00
C SER A 47 -2.76 1.50 -4.99
N ILE A 48 -1.91 0.75 -4.32
CA ILE A 48 -2.18 -0.64 -3.95
C ILE A 48 -2.78 -0.63 -2.55
N ARG A 49 -3.90 -1.36 -2.42
CA ARG A 49 -4.58 -1.54 -1.12
C ARG A 49 -4.28 -2.93 -0.58
N ILE A 50 -3.85 -2.97 0.66
CA ILE A 50 -3.59 -4.19 1.42
C ILE A 50 -4.50 -4.21 2.64
N ASP A 51 -5.11 -5.35 2.94
CA ASP A 51 -5.93 -5.51 4.14
C ASP A 51 -5.02 -5.72 5.36
N TYR A 52 -4.54 -4.62 5.93
CA TYR A 52 -3.64 -4.64 7.08
C TYR A 52 -4.29 -5.20 8.34
N LYS A 53 -5.60 -5.03 8.50
CA LYS A 53 -6.34 -5.60 9.64
C LYS A 53 -6.29 -7.13 9.59
N LYS A 54 -6.58 -7.70 8.43
CA LYS A 54 -6.50 -9.15 8.22
C LYS A 54 -5.07 -9.64 8.41
N MET A 55 -4.10 -8.94 7.84
CA MET A 55 -2.68 -9.26 7.98
C MET A 55 -2.26 -9.31 9.44
N GLY A 56 -2.61 -8.28 10.22
CA GLY A 56 -2.31 -8.22 11.65
C GLY A 56 -2.98 -9.34 12.44
N THR A 57 -4.24 -9.64 12.15
CA THR A 57 -4.98 -10.73 12.80
C THR A 57 -4.33 -12.09 12.56
N GLU A 58 -4.02 -12.40 11.31
CA GLU A 58 -3.40 -13.69 10.96
C GLU A 58 -1.97 -13.80 11.51
N THR A 59 -1.22 -12.72 11.48
CA THR A 59 0.13 -12.67 12.08
C THR A 59 0.06 -12.88 13.59
N GLY A 60 -0.90 -12.25 14.26
CA GLY A 60 -1.11 -12.43 15.70
C GLY A 60 -1.47 -13.87 16.06
N LYS A 61 -2.35 -14.50 15.30
CA LYS A 61 -2.70 -15.92 15.50
C LYS A 61 -1.48 -16.83 15.33
N LEU A 62 -0.66 -16.58 14.31
CA LEU A 62 0.55 -17.35 14.07
C LEU A 62 1.52 -17.20 15.24
N LEU A 63 1.74 -15.99 15.73
CA LEU A 63 2.62 -15.72 16.85
C LEU A 63 2.14 -16.43 18.14
N ILE A 64 0.84 -16.34 18.45
CA ILE A 64 0.25 -17.01 19.61
C ILE A 64 0.42 -18.53 19.49
N GLY A 65 0.21 -19.09 18.32
CA GLY A 65 0.42 -20.51 18.06
C GLY A 65 1.87 -20.93 18.32
N LEU A 66 2.84 -20.14 17.90
CA LEU A 66 4.27 -20.41 18.15
C LEU A 66 4.60 -20.33 19.65
N LEU A 67 4.05 -19.34 20.37
CA LEU A 67 4.28 -19.18 21.81
C LEU A 67 3.68 -20.32 22.63
N ASN A 68 2.60 -20.93 22.15
CA ASN A 68 1.93 -22.07 22.80
C ASN A 68 2.47 -23.43 22.34
N ASN A 69 3.59 -23.46 21.64
CA ASN A 69 4.20 -24.67 21.06
C ASN A 69 3.27 -25.43 20.08
N ASN A 70 2.27 -24.80 19.53
CA ASN A 70 1.37 -25.33 18.50
C ASN A 70 1.91 -25.02 17.11
N HIS A 71 3.23 -25.08 16.94
CA HIS A 71 3.84 -24.80 15.65
C HIS A 71 3.97 -26.05 14.80
N ASP A 72 3.65 -25.91 13.54
CA ASP A 72 4.02 -26.87 12.52
C ASP A 72 5.50 -26.63 12.22
N GLU A 73 6.31 -27.70 12.25
CA GLU A 73 7.75 -27.62 12.02
C GLU A 73 8.13 -27.33 10.57
N SER A 74 7.16 -27.33 9.63
CA SER A 74 7.42 -27.01 8.24
C SER A 74 7.64 -25.50 8.06
N GLU A 75 8.70 -25.11 7.35
CA GLU A 75 8.98 -23.72 7.04
C GLU A 75 7.85 -23.05 6.21
N GLU A 76 7.10 -23.83 5.46
CA GLU A 76 5.96 -23.37 4.67
C GLU A 76 4.85 -22.76 5.53
N SER A 77 4.68 -23.27 6.77
CA SER A 77 3.66 -22.75 7.71
C SER A 77 3.98 -21.35 8.23
N ARG A 78 5.19 -20.85 8.01
CA ARG A 78 5.65 -19.54 8.46
C ARG A 78 5.45 -18.43 7.40
N ILE A 79 5.04 -18.81 6.20
CA ILE A 79 4.82 -17.87 5.11
C ILE A 79 3.31 -17.77 4.87
N VAL A 80 2.77 -16.56 5.08
CA VAL A 80 1.37 -16.27 4.80
C VAL A 80 1.32 -15.18 3.72
N GLN A 81 0.68 -15.48 2.60
CA GLN A 81 0.50 -14.53 1.52
C GLN A 81 -0.88 -13.88 1.59
N PHE A 82 -0.91 -12.58 1.34
CA PHE A 82 -2.14 -11.80 1.29
C PHE A 82 -2.37 -11.25 -0.11
N ASN A 83 -3.62 -11.23 -0.52
CA ASN A 83 -4.02 -10.59 -1.75
C ASN A 83 -3.95 -9.07 -1.62
N TYR A 84 -3.72 -8.40 -2.73
CA TYR A 84 -3.75 -6.95 -2.84
C TYR A 84 -4.73 -6.53 -3.92
N GLN A 85 -5.15 -5.28 -3.87
CA GLN A 85 -5.99 -4.67 -4.90
C GLN A 85 -5.31 -3.42 -5.44
N ILE A 86 -5.38 -3.24 -6.76
CA ILE A 86 -4.94 -2.00 -7.39
C ILE A 86 -6.15 -1.09 -7.52
N GLU A 87 -6.09 0.05 -6.84
CA GLU A 87 -7.09 1.10 -6.91
C GLU A 87 -6.65 2.15 -7.92
N LEU A 88 -7.10 2.00 -9.17
CA LEU A 88 -6.83 2.98 -10.22
C LEU A 88 -7.63 4.25 -9.95
N ARG A 89 -6.95 5.39 -9.93
CA ARG A 89 -7.54 6.70 -9.67
C ARG A 89 -7.06 7.72 -10.70
N GLN A 90 -7.27 9.00 -10.41
CA GLN A 90 -7.03 10.09 -11.36
C GLN A 90 -5.55 10.35 -11.65
N SER A 91 -4.64 9.95 -10.77
CA SER A 91 -3.20 10.23 -10.92
C SER A 91 -2.47 9.39 -11.95
N THR A 92 -3.14 8.40 -12.52
CA THR A 92 -2.57 7.56 -13.57
C THR A 92 -3.46 7.45 -14.80
#